data_9bc90c06b76572bef1c8625b1d2a8032
#
_entry.id   9bc90c06b76572bef1c8625b1d2a8032
#
_cell.length_a   1.000
_cell.length_b   1.000
_cell.length_c   1.000
_cell.angle_alpha   90.00
_cell.angle_beta   90.00
_cell.angle_gamma   90.00
#
_symmetry.space_group_name_H-M   'P 1'
#
loop_
_entity.id
_entity.type
_entity.pdbx_description
1 polymer ?
#
loop_
_entity_poly.entity_id
_entity_poly.type
_entity_poly.pdbx_seq_one_letter_code
_entity_poly.pdbx_strand_id
1 'polypeptide(L)'
;MKKILQKTMTAVADYVIPSHCFNCSRSVENGNVICDDCYKEIELTKDNVCDKCGIKKSVCDCKRYVYHFSAVAAPFRNDGIAKKGLYGVKFNSDEAVVDFYVHHMVDRLKARMKDLDFDFVTFVPMSPIKKISRGFNQAELLANGVAKLMKLTFRSDLLYRSIFSPTQHRCKNVKDRFINAYKSYHHRKKLKGGRVLLIDDIKTTGASLEACSRELLMAGADEVFCLVALIGDKNS
;
A
#
# COMPACT_ATOMS: atom_id res chain seq x y z
N MET A 1 3.60 1.93 37.85
CA MET A 1 4.08 3.32 37.79
C MET A 1 4.55 3.75 36.42
N LYS A 2 5.45 3.06 35.69
CA LYS A 2 5.94 3.47 34.35
C LYS A 2 4.85 3.67 33.30
N LYS A 3 3.79 2.84 33.23
CA LYS A 3 2.68 2.97 32.27
C LYS A 3 1.76 4.18 32.51
N ILE A 4 1.64 4.63 33.75
CA ILE A 4 0.83 5.81 34.11
C ILE A 4 1.59 7.09 33.79
N LEU A 5 2.90 7.15 34.04
CA LEU A 5 3.73 8.28 33.64
C LEU A 5 3.79 8.47 32.10
N GLN A 6 3.86 7.36 31.32
CA GLN A 6 3.83 7.44 29.87
C GLN A 6 2.49 7.99 29.35
N LYS A 7 1.35 7.57 29.92
CA LYS A 7 0.03 8.11 29.54
C LYS A 7 -0.16 9.59 29.89
N THR A 8 0.40 10.03 31.02
CA THR A 8 0.33 11.45 31.40
C THR A 8 1.28 12.32 30.58
N MET A 9 2.45 11.82 30.20
CA MET A 9 3.38 12.57 29.32
C MET A 9 2.85 12.70 27.88
N THR A 10 2.20 11.66 27.31
CA THR A 10 1.52 11.77 26.02
C THR A 10 0.34 12.74 26.08
N ALA A 11 -0.50 12.70 27.12
CA ALA A 11 -1.63 13.62 27.28
C ALA A 11 -1.19 15.10 27.41
N VAL A 12 -0.05 15.37 28.03
CA VAL A 12 0.51 16.73 28.16
C VAL A 12 1.17 17.15 26.85
N ALA A 13 1.83 16.27 26.12
CA ALA A 13 2.41 16.55 24.81
C ALA A 13 1.32 16.84 23.76
N ASP A 14 0.22 16.09 23.77
CA ASP A 14 -0.94 16.29 22.89
C ASP A 14 -1.67 17.64 23.17
N TYR A 15 -1.57 18.15 24.39
CA TYR A 15 -2.13 19.47 24.76
C TYR A 15 -1.23 20.65 24.36
N VAL A 16 0.08 20.40 24.17
CA VAL A 16 1.07 21.44 23.82
C VAL A 16 1.26 21.57 22.31
N ILE A 17 1.07 20.48 21.54
CA ILE A 17 1.17 20.53 20.07
C ILE A 17 -0.01 19.71 19.50
N PRO A 18 -1.17 20.35 19.25
CA PRO A 18 -2.31 19.65 18.70
C PRO A 18 -1.97 19.08 17.32
N SER A 19 -2.30 17.83 17.10
CA SER A 19 -2.24 17.22 15.78
C SER A 19 -3.10 17.98 14.80
N HIS A 20 -2.69 18.05 13.54
CA HIS A 20 -3.42 18.78 12.51
C HIS A 20 -3.93 17.82 11.42
N CYS A 21 -5.13 18.09 10.94
CA CYS A 21 -5.71 17.39 9.82
C CYS A 21 -4.80 17.50 8.59
N PHE A 22 -4.33 16.36 8.05
CA PHE A 22 -3.42 16.35 6.89
C PHE A 22 -4.03 16.96 5.62
N ASN A 23 -5.37 17.19 5.59
CA ASN A 23 -6.03 17.81 4.46
C ASN A 23 -6.25 19.31 4.65
N CYS A 24 -6.94 19.73 5.71
CA CYS A 24 -7.36 21.12 5.90
C CYS A 24 -6.57 21.88 6.97
N SER A 25 -5.61 21.23 7.64
CA SER A 25 -4.76 21.79 8.70
C SER A 25 -5.52 22.26 9.95
N ARG A 26 -6.82 21.95 10.09
CA ARG A 26 -7.58 22.18 11.33
C ARG A 26 -7.01 21.29 12.44
N SER A 27 -6.93 21.81 13.66
CA SER A 27 -6.52 21.02 14.82
C SER A 27 -7.47 19.83 15.02
N VAL A 28 -6.90 18.67 15.34
CA VAL A 28 -7.63 17.44 15.64
C VAL A 28 -7.22 16.93 17.02
N GLU A 29 -8.15 16.27 17.71
CA GLU A 29 -7.93 15.73 19.03
C GLU A 29 -7.53 14.26 19.01
N ASN A 30 -7.02 13.77 20.13
CA ASN A 30 -6.82 12.33 20.41
C ASN A 30 -5.89 11.59 19.43
N GLY A 31 -4.86 12.25 18.91
CA GLY A 31 -3.92 11.60 17.96
C GLY A 31 -4.52 11.31 16.59
N ASN A 32 -5.71 11.84 16.27
CA ASN A 32 -6.27 11.77 14.94
C ASN A 32 -5.40 12.56 13.95
N VAL A 33 -5.33 12.09 12.72
CA VAL A 33 -4.58 12.72 11.61
C VAL A 33 -5.50 13.38 10.59
N ILE A 34 -6.82 13.25 10.77
CA ILE A 34 -7.84 13.80 9.89
C ILE A 34 -9.07 14.19 10.71
N CYS A 35 -9.70 15.32 10.40
CA CYS A 35 -10.95 15.73 11.03
C CYS A 35 -12.16 15.01 10.41
N ASP A 36 -13.27 14.94 11.15
CA ASP A 36 -14.49 14.22 10.74
C ASP A 36 -15.06 14.71 9.40
N ASP A 37 -15.01 16.04 9.15
CA ASP A 37 -15.51 16.62 7.91
C ASP A 37 -14.70 16.11 6.71
N CYS A 38 -13.37 16.17 6.80
CA CYS A 38 -12.48 15.67 5.75
C CYS A 38 -12.57 14.15 5.60
N TYR A 39 -12.76 13.41 6.70
CA TYR A 39 -12.91 11.95 6.64
C TYR A 39 -14.18 11.54 5.88
N LYS A 40 -15.30 12.23 6.09
CA LYS A 40 -16.56 11.97 5.37
C LYS A 40 -16.47 12.20 3.86
N GLU A 41 -15.55 13.06 3.42
CA GLU A 41 -15.29 13.35 2.00
C GLU A 41 -14.35 12.32 1.33
N ILE A 42 -13.71 11.43 2.10
CA ILE A 42 -12.84 10.40 1.50
C ILE A 42 -13.68 9.40 0.72
N GLU A 43 -13.35 9.20 -0.53
CA GLU A 43 -13.98 8.14 -1.34
C GLU A 43 -13.43 6.76 -0.97
N LEU A 44 -14.23 6.00 -0.22
CA LEU A 44 -13.95 4.61 0.10
C LEU A 44 -14.22 3.69 -1.10
N THR A 45 -13.46 2.61 -1.21
CA THR A 45 -13.78 1.56 -2.17
C THR A 45 -15.03 0.81 -1.72
N LYS A 46 -16.07 0.79 -2.57
CA LYS A 46 -17.33 0.08 -2.34
C LYS A 46 -17.17 -1.40 -2.69
N ASP A 47 -18.21 -2.21 -2.36
CA ASP A 47 -18.17 -3.66 -2.65
C ASP A 47 -18.41 -4.01 -4.12
N ASN A 48 -18.89 -3.04 -4.92
CA ASN A 48 -19.07 -3.23 -6.37
C ASN A 48 -17.76 -3.07 -7.15
N VAL A 49 -16.73 -3.82 -6.73
CA VAL A 49 -15.42 -3.86 -7.41
C VAL A 49 -15.09 -5.28 -7.85
N CYS A 50 -14.25 -5.39 -8.86
CA CYS A 50 -13.78 -6.67 -9.38
C CYS A 50 -12.91 -7.39 -8.32
N ASP A 51 -13.17 -8.67 -8.08
CA ASP A 51 -12.44 -9.46 -7.10
C ASP A 51 -10.97 -9.61 -7.48
N LYS A 52 -10.67 -9.73 -8.77
CA LYS A 52 -9.30 -9.88 -9.28
C LYS A 52 -8.49 -8.57 -9.19
N CYS A 53 -8.96 -7.48 -9.80
CA CYS A 53 -8.15 -6.27 -9.96
C CYS A 53 -8.53 -5.10 -9.03
N GLY A 54 -9.62 -5.23 -8.27
CA GLY A 54 -10.06 -4.24 -7.28
C GLY A 54 -10.70 -2.96 -7.85
N ILE A 55 -10.80 -2.77 -9.16
CA ILE A 55 -11.46 -1.60 -9.77
C ILE A 55 -12.97 -1.82 -9.90
N LYS A 56 -13.75 -0.75 -10.14
CA LYS A 56 -15.21 -0.85 -10.32
C LYS A 56 -15.55 -1.90 -11.39
N LYS A 57 -16.54 -2.76 -11.14
CA LYS A 57 -16.95 -3.83 -12.08
C LYS A 57 -17.36 -3.29 -13.44
N SER A 58 -17.97 -2.10 -13.49
CA SER A 58 -18.44 -1.45 -14.72
C SER A 58 -17.32 -1.07 -15.70
N VAL A 59 -16.09 -0.86 -15.21
CA VAL A 59 -14.92 -0.47 -16.04
C VAL A 59 -13.81 -1.51 -16.00
N CYS A 60 -14.09 -2.67 -15.39
CA CYS A 60 -13.14 -3.76 -15.30
C CYS A 60 -13.00 -4.50 -16.63
N ASP A 61 -11.77 -4.66 -17.08
CA ASP A 61 -11.42 -5.42 -18.29
C ASP A 61 -10.43 -6.56 -18.01
N CYS A 62 -10.43 -7.09 -16.77
CA CYS A 62 -9.56 -8.18 -16.33
C CYS A 62 -9.56 -9.40 -17.26
N LYS A 63 -10.67 -9.65 -17.97
CA LYS A 63 -10.78 -10.73 -18.96
C LYS A 63 -9.77 -10.61 -20.10
N ARG A 64 -9.21 -9.38 -20.31
CA ARG A 64 -8.20 -9.10 -21.35
C ARG A 64 -6.75 -9.28 -20.87
N TYR A 65 -6.56 -9.51 -19.55
CA TYR A 65 -5.23 -9.58 -18.95
C TYR A 65 -5.12 -10.82 -18.06
N VAL A 66 -4.00 -11.49 -18.13
CA VAL A 66 -3.65 -12.54 -17.19
C VAL A 66 -2.83 -11.88 -16.08
N TYR A 67 -3.36 -11.91 -14.85
CA TYR A 67 -2.66 -11.43 -13.68
C TYR A 67 -2.15 -12.60 -12.84
N HIS A 68 -0.89 -12.49 -12.38
CA HIS A 68 -0.25 -13.48 -11.51
C HIS A 68 -0.68 -13.35 -10.03
N PHE A 69 -1.21 -12.20 -9.61
CA PHE A 69 -1.85 -12.11 -8.30
C PHE A 69 -3.28 -12.68 -8.31
N SER A 70 -3.71 -13.24 -7.18
CA SER A 70 -5.06 -13.83 -7.04
C SER A 70 -6.13 -12.76 -6.86
N ALA A 71 -5.90 -11.74 -6.04
CA ALA A 71 -6.83 -10.62 -5.83
C ALA A 71 -6.12 -9.35 -5.37
N VAL A 72 -6.82 -8.21 -5.47
CA VAL A 72 -6.38 -6.91 -4.93
C VAL A 72 -7.44 -6.32 -4.01
N ALA A 73 -7.03 -5.87 -2.83
CA ALA A 73 -7.83 -5.06 -1.92
C ALA A 73 -7.24 -3.65 -1.78
N ALA A 74 -8.11 -2.65 -1.61
CA ALA A 74 -7.73 -1.27 -1.33
C ALA A 74 -8.85 -0.60 -0.54
N PRO A 75 -8.57 0.17 0.53
CA PRO A 75 -9.60 0.91 1.26
C PRO A 75 -10.09 2.14 0.51
N PHE A 76 -9.21 2.87 -0.17
CA PHE A 76 -9.49 4.19 -0.72
C PHE A 76 -9.33 4.27 -2.23
N ARG A 77 -10.09 5.19 -2.84
CA ARG A 77 -9.86 5.61 -4.23
C ARG A 77 -8.61 6.50 -4.31
N ASN A 78 -7.91 6.46 -5.46
CA ASN A 78 -6.69 7.26 -5.69
C ASN A 78 -7.06 8.68 -6.15
N ASP A 79 -7.78 9.41 -5.33
CA ASP A 79 -8.20 10.78 -5.58
C ASP A 79 -8.26 11.62 -4.30
N GLY A 80 -8.57 12.90 -4.45
CA GLY A 80 -8.91 13.83 -3.39
C GLY A 80 -8.02 13.74 -2.15
N ILE A 81 -8.67 13.65 -1.01
CA ILE A 81 -8.08 13.75 0.33
C ILE A 81 -7.18 12.54 0.64
N ALA A 82 -7.61 11.32 0.30
CA ALA A 82 -6.81 10.13 0.55
C ALA A 82 -5.47 10.17 -0.19
N LYS A 83 -5.47 10.65 -1.43
CA LYS A 83 -4.23 10.85 -2.19
C LYS A 83 -3.33 11.90 -1.54
N LYS A 84 -3.89 13.03 -1.10
CA LYS A 84 -3.14 14.11 -0.45
C LYS A 84 -2.44 13.63 0.83
N GLY A 85 -3.14 12.89 1.70
CA GLY A 85 -2.57 12.33 2.93
C GLY A 85 -1.42 11.37 2.66
N LEU A 86 -1.61 10.41 1.74
CA LEU A 86 -0.55 9.47 1.39
C LEU A 86 0.67 10.15 0.73
N TYR A 87 0.45 11.22 -0.05
CA TYR A 87 1.55 12.02 -0.60
C TYR A 87 2.24 12.86 0.48
N GLY A 88 1.53 13.30 1.53
CA GLY A 88 2.12 13.97 2.69
C GLY A 88 3.15 13.10 3.41
N VAL A 89 2.89 11.79 3.56
CA VAL A 89 3.85 10.81 4.07
C VAL A 89 5.17 10.80 3.27
N LYS A 90 5.14 11.17 1.98
CA LYS A 90 6.36 11.23 1.14
C LYS A 90 7.42 12.20 1.64
N PHE A 91 7.04 13.18 2.44
CA PHE A 91 7.94 14.25 2.86
C PHE A 91 8.25 14.19 4.35
N ASN A 92 7.41 13.58 5.18
CA ASN A 92 7.52 13.65 6.64
C ASN A 92 7.41 12.29 7.37
N SER A 93 7.37 11.14 6.71
CA SER A 93 7.23 9.81 7.34
C SER A 93 6.41 9.83 8.66
N ASP A 94 5.29 10.56 8.67
CA ASP A 94 4.43 10.72 9.84
C ASP A 94 3.81 9.35 10.18
N GLU A 95 4.27 8.76 11.28
CA GLU A 95 3.85 7.43 11.73
C GLU A 95 2.34 7.36 11.95
N ALA A 96 1.72 8.43 12.47
CA ALA A 96 0.29 8.45 12.72
C ALA A 96 -0.52 8.42 11.41
N VAL A 97 -0.03 9.09 10.36
CA VAL A 97 -0.65 9.02 9.03
C VAL A 97 -0.44 7.64 8.40
N VAL A 98 0.73 7.02 8.57
CA VAL A 98 0.96 5.64 8.12
C VAL A 98 0.00 4.68 8.83
N ASP A 99 -0.15 4.79 10.13
CA ASP A 99 -1.04 3.95 10.94
C ASP A 99 -2.52 4.11 10.51
N PHE A 100 -2.95 5.33 10.18
CA PHE A 100 -4.28 5.56 9.62
C PHE A 100 -4.51 4.70 8.36
N TYR A 101 -3.58 4.70 7.40
CA TYR A 101 -3.70 3.86 6.20
C TYR A 101 -3.63 2.37 6.53
N VAL A 102 -2.73 1.95 7.40
CA VAL A 102 -2.55 0.55 7.81
C VAL A 102 -3.85 -0.04 8.39
N HIS A 103 -4.51 0.68 9.31
CA HIS A 103 -5.77 0.21 9.90
C HIS A 103 -6.84 0.03 8.83
N HIS A 104 -7.06 1.01 7.96
CA HIS A 104 -8.05 0.91 6.89
C HIS A 104 -7.70 -0.18 5.86
N MET A 105 -6.40 -0.39 5.57
CA MET A 105 -5.94 -1.47 4.69
C MET A 105 -6.25 -2.84 5.29
N VAL A 106 -5.97 -3.05 6.58
CA VAL A 106 -6.24 -4.32 7.28
C VAL A 106 -7.75 -4.58 7.38
N ASP A 107 -8.56 -3.56 7.71
CA ASP A 107 -10.01 -3.70 7.76
C ASP A 107 -10.59 -4.07 6.38
N ARG A 108 -10.09 -3.43 5.32
CA ARG A 108 -10.51 -3.76 3.96
C ARG A 108 -10.07 -5.14 3.53
N LEU A 109 -8.86 -5.56 3.90
CA LEU A 109 -8.36 -6.92 3.65
C LEU A 109 -9.27 -7.96 4.31
N LYS A 110 -9.54 -7.81 5.61
CA LYS A 110 -10.43 -8.70 6.37
C LYS A 110 -11.85 -8.76 5.79
N ALA A 111 -12.39 -7.63 5.34
CA ALA A 111 -13.71 -7.58 4.74
C ALA A 111 -13.80 -8.34 3.40
N ARG A 112 -12.71 -8.32 2.60
CA ARG A 112 -12.72 -8.94 1.26
C ARG A 112 -12.16 -10.35 1.21
N MET A 113 -11.27 -10.68 2.13
CA MET A 113 -10.47 -11.92 2.13
C MET A 113 -10.58 -12.60 3.49
N LYS A 114 -11.82 -12.79 3.99
CA LYS A 114 -12.13 -13.21 5.37
C LYS A 114 -11.45 -14.50 5.80
N ASP A 115 -11.36 -15.48 4.89
CA ASP A 115 -10.93 -16.84 5.19
C ASP A 115 -9.52 -17.13 4.67
N LEU A 116 -8.73 -16.08 4.39
CA LEU A 116 -7.37 -16.22 3.88
C LEU A 116 -6.33 -15.95 4.96
N ASP A 117 -5.50 -16.94 5.21
CA ASP A 117 -4.27 -16.80 5.98
C ASP A 117 -3.10 -16.49 5.06
N PHE A 118 -2.15 -15.71 5.55
CA PHE A 118 -0.93 -15.34 4.84
C PHE A 118 0.30 -15.77 5.64
N ASP A 119 1.30 -16.32 4.94
CA ASP A 119 2.56 -16.74 5.56
C ASP A 119 3.55 -15.58 5.67
N PHE A 120 3.54 -14.70 4.66
CA PHE A 120 4.49 -13.58 4.58
C PHE A 120 3.81 -12.31 4.09
N VAL A 121 4.30 -11.18 4.63
CA VAL A 121 4.05 -9.84 4.08
C VAL A 121 5.34 -9.34 3.44
N THR A 122 5.23 -8.83 2.21
CA THR A 122 6.32 -8.13 1.51
C THR A 122 5.77 -6.91 0.78
N PHE A 123 6.62 -6.17 0.09
CA PHE A 123 6.24 -4.91 -0.54
C PHE A 123 6.86 -4.74 -1.93
N VAL A 124 6.27 -3.86 -2.73
CA VAL A 124 6.80 -3.45 -4.03
C VAL A 124 8.03 -2.56 -3.81
N PRO A 125 9.23 -2.99 -4.22
CA PRO A 125 10.45 -2.20 -4.01
C PRO A 125 10.50 -0.98 -4.92
N MET A 126 10.90 0.15 -4.37
CA MET A 126 11.19 1.34 -5.16
C MET A 126 12.59 1.28 -5.77
N SER A 127 12.86 2.12 -6.78
CA SER A 127 14.20 2.17 -7.36
C SER A 127 15.21 2.69 -6.33
N PRO A 128 16.46 2.15 -6.31
CA PRO A 128 17.51 2.59 -5.38
C PRO A 128 17.74 4.10 -5.42
N ILE A 129 17.73 4.71 -6.61
CA ILE A 129 17.88 6.16 -6.78
C ILE A 129 16.80 6.93 -6.04
N LYS A 130 15.52 6.49 -6.15
CA LYS A 130 14.41 7.11 -5.43
C LYS A 130 14.50 6.86 -3.93
N LYS A 131 15.00 5.69 -3.49
CA LYS A 131 15.17 5.37 -2.07
C LYS A 131 16.23 6.30 -1.44
N ILE A 132 17.33 6.59 -2.14
CA ILE A 132 18.35 7.54 -1.69
C ILE A 132 17.77 8.96 -1.59
N SER A 133 17.05 9.43 -2.61
CA SER A 133 16.51 10.79 -2.61
C SER A 133 15.37 11.02 -1.62
N ARG A 134 14.60 9.97 -1.25
CA ARG A 134 13.46 10.04 -0.32
C ARG A 134 13.78 9.60 1.10
N GLY A 135 14.83 8.82 1.29
CA GLY A 135 15.17 8.19 2.57
C GLY A 135 14.38 6.90 2.88
N PHE A 136 13.15 6.72 2.36
CA PHE A 136 12.29 5.57 2.66
C PHE A 136 11.40 5.15 1.49
N ASN A 137 10.83 3.95 1.60
CA ASN A 137 9.81 3.41 0.68
C ASN A 137 8.45 3.35 1.40
N GLN A 138 7.44 4.03 0.88
CA GLN A 138 6.09 4.04 1.47
C GLN A 138 5.47 2.65 1.55
N ALA A 139 5.60 1.86 0.49
CA ALA A 139 5.12 0.48 0.49
C ALA A 139 5.80 -0.37 1.58
N GLU A 140 7.08 -0.10 1.90
CA GLU A 140 7.82 -0.76 2.99
C GLU A 140 7.26 -0.38 4.38
N LEU A 141 6.97 0.91 4.61
CA LEU A 141 6.36 1.38 5.86
C LEU A 141 4.96 0.78 6.06
N LEU A 142 4.12 0.83 5.03
CA LEU A 142 2.78 0.23 5.07
C LEU A 142 2.85 -1.28 5.32
N ALA A 143 3.75 -2.00 4.63
CA ALA A 143 3.92 -3.44 4.77
C ALA A 143 4.36 -3.84 6.19
N ASN A 144 5.30 -3.09 6.78
CA ASN A 144 5.72 -3.31 8.15
C ASN A 144 4.59 -3.07 9.15
N GLY A 145 3.79 -2.00 8.96
CA GLY A 145 2.61 -1.72 9.79
C GLY A 145 1.55 -2.82 9.67
N VAL A 146 1.21 -3.25 8.44
CA VAL A 146 0.27 -4.37 8.19
C VAL A 146 0.77 -5.65 8.85
N ALA A 147 2.06 -5.99 8.68
CA ALA A 147 2.64 -7.20 9.28
C ALA A 147 2.55 -7.17 10.82
N LYS A 148 2.86 -6.04 11.46
CA LYS A 148 2.74 -5.85 12.91
C LYS A 148 1.29 -6.00 13.38
N LEU A 149 0.34 -5.33 12.72
CA LEU A 149 -1.07 -5.34 13.11
C LEU A 149 -1.71 -6.72 12.93
N MET A 150 -1.32 -7.46 11.89
CA MET A 150 -1.80 -8.81 11.61
C MET A 150 -0.96 -9.92 12.24
N LYS A 151 0.15 -9.59 12.89
CA LYS A 151 1.12 -10.55 13.47
C LYS A 151 1.69 -11.53 12.44
N LEU A 152 1.94 -11.06 11.22
CA LEU A 152 2.50 -11.83 10.12
C LEU A 152 4.01 -11.64 10.01
N THR A 153 4.70 -12.59 9.36
CA THR A 153 6.13 -12.49 9.11
C THR A 153 6.42 -11.46 8.01
N PHE A 154 7.12 -10.38 8.36
CA PHE A 154 7.57 -9.37 7.40
C PHE A 154 8.86 -9.82 6.69
N ARG A 155 8.85 -9.81 5.35
CA ARG A 155 9.99 -10.21 4.52
C ARG A 155 10.40 -9.08 3.58
N SER A 156 11.44 -8.34 3.94
CA SER A 156 12.00 -7.24 3.13
C SER A 156 13.03 -7.69 2.08
N ASP A 157 13.40 -8.96 2.12
CA ASP A 157 14.49 -9.56 1.34
C ASP A 157 14.03 -10.35 0.09
N LEU A 158 12.73 -10.38 -0.20
CA LEU A 158 12.18 -11.22 -1.29
C LEU A 158 12.36 -10.61 -2.67
N LEU A 159 12.18 -9.29 -2.79
CA LEU A 159 12.16 -8.58 -4.06
C LEU A 159 13.18 -7.45 -4.10
N TYR A 160 13.62 -7.12 -5.30
CA TYR A 160 14.37 -5.88 -5.56
C TYR A 160 13.97 -5.27 -6.90
N ARG A 161 14.29 -3.99 -7.06
CA ARG A 161 14.14 -3.28 -8.33
C ARG A 161 15.50 -2.92 -8.88
N SER A 162 15.72 -3.23 -10.17
CA SER A 162 16.95 -2.91 -10.89
C SER A 162 17.20 -1.40 -10.98
N ILE A 163 18.48 -0.98 -10.89
CA ILE A 163 18.90 0.42 -11.03
C ILE A 163 18.72 0.91 -12.47
N PHE A 164 18.97 0.04 -13.44
CA PHE A 164 18.92 0.36 -14.87
C PHE A 164 17.52 0.26 -15.49
N SER A 165 16.47 0.19 -14.68
CA SER A 165 15.12 0.11 -15.21
C SER A 165 14.70 1.45 -15.83
N PRO A 166 14.06 1.44 -17.02
CA PRO A 166 13.53 2.65 -17.63
C PRO A 166 12.58 3.37 -16.69
N THR A 167 12.70 4.70 -16.58
CA THR A 167 11.82 5.50 -15.74
C THR A 167 10.38 5.40 -16.25
N GLN A 168 9.45 4.97 -15.43
CA GLN A 168 8.02 4.79 -15.78
C GLN A 168 7.36 6.07 -16.31
N HIS A 169 7.91 7.25 -16.02
CA HIS A 169 7.42 8.55 -16.51
C HIS A 169 7.53 8.74 -18.02
N ARG A 170 8.29 7.90 -18.75
CA ARG A 170 8.40 7.93 -20.22
C ARG A 170 7.48 6.93 -20.92
N CYS A 171 6.68 6.15 -20.19
CA CYS A 171 5.78 5.19 -20.82
C CYS A 171 4.55 5.90 -21.37
N LYS A 172 4.38 5.87 -22.68
CA LYS A 172 3.27 6.53 -23.39
C LYS A 172 1.95 5.78 -23.24
N ASN A 173 1.98 4.47 -22.94
CA ASN A 173 0.79 3.63 -22.87
C ASN A 173 0.88 2.56 -21.77
N VAL A 174 -0.24 1.89 -21.49
CA VAL A 174 -0.36 0.85 -20.45
C VAL A 174 0.56 -0.34 -20.75
N LYS A 175 0.67 -0.77 -22.02
CA LYS A 175 1.51 -1.90 -22.43
C LYS A 175 2.99 -1.67 -22.08
N ASP A 176 3.50 -0.46 -22.35
CA ASP A 176 4.89 -0.11 -22.03
C ASP A 176 5.15 -0.15 -20.53
N ARG A 177 4.16 0.23 -19.70
CA ARG A 177 4.27 0.13 -18.24
C ARG A 177 4.45 -1.31 -17.76
N PHE A 178 3.72 -2.27 -18.33
CA PHE A 178 3.88 -3.70 -18.00
C PHE A 178 5.24 -4.23 -18.47
N ILE A 179 5.66 -3.96 -19.71
CA ILE A 179 6.95 -4.38 -20.25
C ILE A 179 8.11 -3.85 -19.37
N ASN A 180 8.05 -2.57 -19.00
CA ASN A 180 9.07 -1.96 -18.17
C ASN A 180 9.07 -2.49 -16.73
N ALA A 181 7.89 -2.81 -16.18
CA ALA A 181 7.79 -3.42 -14.87
C ALA A 181 8.43 -4.82 -14.87
N TYR A 182 8.12 -5.68 -15.85
CA TYR A 182 8.72 -7.01 -15.96
C TYR A 182 10.25 -7.00 -16.08
N LYS A 183 10.82 -5.95 -16.68
CA LYS A 183 12.28 -5.77 -16.79
C LYS A 183 12.91 -5.16 -15.54
N SER A 184 12.10 -4.64 -14.63
CA SER A 184 12.58 -3.84 -13.49
C SER A 184 12.58 -4.60 -12.19
N TYR A 185 11.62 -5.50 -11.98
CA TYR A 185 11.45 -6.21 -10.72
C TYR A 185 11.97 -7.63 -10.81
N HIS A 186 12.64 -8.09 -9.74
CA HIS A 186 13.25 -9.42 -9.66
C HIS A 186 13.17 -9.95 -8.23
N HIS A 187 13.13 -11.29 -8.08
CA HIS A 187 13.25 -11.93 -6.78
C HIS A 187 14.71 -12.09 -6.37
N ARG A 188 14.98 -12.08 -5.06
CA ARG A 188 16.31 -12.31 -4.47
C ARG A 188 16.42 -13.68 -3.82
N LYS A 189 15.33 -14.19 -3.27
CA LYS A 189 15.30 -15.40 -2.46
C LYS A 189 14.30 -16.38 -3.02
N LYS A 190 14.62 -17.67 -2.92
CA LYS A 190 13.67 -18.75 -3.16
C LYS A 190 12.75 -18.91 -1.94
N LEU A 191 11.52 -19.31 -2.20
CA LEU A 191 10.51 -19.70 -1.22
C LEU A 191 10.26 -21.21 -1.31
N LYS A 192 9.77 -21.78 -0.22
CA LYS A 192 9.34 -23.18 -0.13
C LYS A 192 7.81 -23.28 -0.07
N GLY A 193 7.14 -22.54 -0.95
CA GLY A 193 5.70 -22.38 -0.92
C GLY A 193 5.27 -21.16 -0.09
N GLY A 194 3.99 -21.11 0.23
CA GLY A 194 3.36 -20.11 1.08
C GLY A 194 2.58 -19.06 0.30
N ARG A 195 1.59 -18.49 0.99
CA ARG A 195 0.71 -17.44 0.49
C ARG A 195 1.27 -16.08 0.89
N VAL A 196 1.58 -15.24 -0.09
CA VAL A 196 2.24 -13.95 0.09
C VAL A 196 1.24 -12.80 -0.01
N LEU A 197 1.25 -11.89 0.97
CA LEU A 197 0.58 -10.61 0.91
C LEU A 197 1.56 -9.53 0.42
N LEU A 198 1.37 -9.04 -0.81
CA LEU A 198 2.19 -8.02 -1.45
C LEU A 198 1.56 -6.63 -1.25
N ILE A 199 2.32 -5.72 -0.65
CA ILE A 199 1.87 -4.35 -0.33
C ILE A 199 2.44 -3.35 -1.34
N ASP A 200 1.61 -2.39 -1.76
CA ASP A 200 2.05 -1.18 -2.47
C ASP A 200 1.31 0.05 -1.94
N ASP A 201 1.79 1.23 -2.25
CA ASP A 201 1.15 2.50 -1.88
C ASP A 201 -0.05 2.77 -2.79
N ILE A 202 0.12 2.73 -4.11
CA ILE A 202 -0.91 3.09 -5.09
C ILE A 202 -0.94 2.10 -6.27
N LYS A 203 -2.12 1.52 -6.51
CA LYS A 203 -2.36 0.81 -7.77
C LYS A 203 -3.02 1.74 -8.79
N THR A 204 -2.31 2.03 -9.86
CA THR A 204 -2.86 2.64 -11.09
C THR A 204 -3.16 1.56 -12.13
N THR A 205 -2.22 1.25 -13.02
CA THR A 205 -2.37 0.16 -14.00
C THR A 205 -2.22 -1.23 -13.40
N GLY A 206 -1.55 -1.35 -12.24
CA GLY A 206 -1.22 -2.61 -11.61
C GLY A 206 0.04 -3.29 -12.16
N ALA A 207 0.79 -2.62 -13.04
CA ALA A 207 1.98 -3.22 -13.68
C ALA A 207 3.08 -3.60 -12.67
N SER A 208 3.30 -2.80 -11.61
CA SER A 208 4.27 -3.13 -10.56
C SER A 208 3.83 -4.33 -9.75
N LEU A 209 2.56 -4.37 -9.33
CA LEU A 209 1.98 -5.51 -8.60
C LEU A 209 2.08 -6.79 -9.43
N GLU A 210 1.75 -6.72 -10.71
CA GLU A 210 1.81 -7.84 -11.63
C GLU A 210 3.23 -8.39 -11.77
N ALA A 211 4.21 -7.52 -12.04
CA ALA A 211 5.60 -7.92 -12.19
C ALA A 211 6.17 -8.53 -10.91
N CYS A 212 5.89 -7.92 -9.73
CA CYS A 212 6.31 -8.44 -8.44
C CYS A 212 5.62 -9.77 -8.11
N SER A 213 4.33 -9.92 -8.41
CA SER A 213 3.61 -11.17 -8.17
C SER A 213 4.17 -12.31 -9.03
N ARG A 214 4.45 -12.07 -10.31
CA ARG A 214 5.13 -13.05 -11.17
C ARG A 214 6.47 -13.48 -10.58
N GLU A 215 7.29 -12.54 -10.13
CA GLU A 215 8.59 -12.82 -9.53
C GLU A 215 8.46 -13.63 -8.23
N LEU A 216 7.45 -13.38 -7.39
CA LEU A 216 7.19 -14.15 -6.18
C LEU A 216 6.76 -15.60 -6.49
N LEU A 217 5.90 -15.81 -7.49
CA LEU A 217 5.54 -17.15 -7.95
C LEU A 217 6.76 -17.87 -8.54
N MET A 218 7.59 -17.21 -9.34
CA MET A 218 8.85 -17.77 -9.85
C MET A 218 9.86 -18.08 -8.72
N ALA A 219 9.78 -17.35 -7.60
CA ALA A 219 10.57 -17.63 -6.41
C ALA A 219 10.09 -18.87 -5.64
N GLY A 220 8.85 -19.34 -5.90
CA GLY A 220 8.27 -20.53 -5.29
C GLY A 220 7.10 -20.23 -4.34
N ALA A 221 6.50 -19.03 -4.35
CA ALA A 221 5.25 -18.78 -3.65
C ALA A 221 4.11 -19.57 -4.30
N ASP A 222 3.15 -20.04 -3.48
CA ASP A 222 1.96 -20.74 -3.98
C ASP A 222 0.93 -19.77 -4.54
N GLU A 223 0.71 -18.66 -3.84
CA GLU A 223 -0.23 -17.63 -4.22
C GLU A 223 0.25 -16.25 -3.80
N VAL A 224 -0.17 -15.22 -4.53
CA VAL A 224 0.10 -13.81 -4.22
C VAL A 224 -1.19 -13.02 -4.20
N PHE A 225 -1.46 -12.36 -3.09
CA PHE A 225 -2.54 -11.40 -2.91
C PHE A 225 -1.97 -10.01 -2.74
N CYS A 226 -2.66 -8.99 -3.22
CA CYS A 226 -2.19 -7.63 -3.16
C CYS A 226 -3.08 -6.78 -2.24
N LEU A 227 -2.45 -5.91 -1.46
CA LEU A 227 -3.12 -4.91 -0.64
C LEU A 227 -2.45 -3.56 -0.87
N VAL A 228 -3.23 -2.56 -1.28
CA VAL A 228 -2.72 -1.22 -1.57
C VAL A 228 -3.50 -0.17 -0.79
N ALA A 229 -2.88 0.95 -0.45
CA ALA A 229 -3.57 2.02 0.25
C ALA A 229 -4.59 2.71 -0.66
N LEU A 230 -4.19 2.99 -1.90
CA LEU A 230 -5.03 3.67 -2.88
C LEU A 230 -5.18 2.86 -4.18
N ILE A 231 -6.37 2.92 -4.78
CA ILE A 231 -6.62 2.32 -6.09
C ILE A 231 -7.25 3.32 -7.05
N GLY A 232 -6.61 3.52 -8.21
CA GLY A 232 -7.12 4.33 -9.31
C GLY A 232 -7.85 3.49 -10.36
N ASP A 233 -8.75 4.10 -11.09
CA ASP A 233 -9.23 3.57 -12.35
C ASP A 233 -8.14 3.74 -13.43
N LYS A 234 -8.17 2.94 -14.49
CA LYS A 234 -7.09 2.89 -15.51
C LYS A 234 -6.77 4.22 -16.20
N ASN A 235 -7.65 5.20 -16.09
CA ASN A 235 -7.57 6.50 -16.75
C ASN A 235 -7.33 7.68 -15.78
N SER A 236 -7.05 7.42 -14.51
CA SER A 236 -6.73 8.45 -13.50
C SER A 236 -5.22 8.59 -13.27
#